data_34f247cacbd26a292b6e327d922ad8fd
#
_entry.id   34f247cacbd26a292b6e327d922ad8fd
#
_cell.length_a   1.000
_cell.length_b   1.000
_cell.length_c   1.000
_cell.angle_alpha   90.00
_cell.angle_beta   90.00
_cell.angle_gamma   90.00
#
_symmetry.space_group_name_H-M   'P 1'
#
loop_
_entity.id
_entity.type
_entity.pdbx_description
1 polymer ?
#
loop_
_entity_poly.entity_id
_entity_poly.type
_entity_poly.pdbx_seq_one_letter_code
_entity_poly.pdbx_strand_id
1 'polypeptide(L)'
;MQYDEGLAVDKYLKYTKAQLIENARRELEETRATTYAEYLQNPTAYLEKVCHGDVQNKHYQFLSSEFMKRYNETDEQILQRELSYYEDDMQDQDGNVYSTYNPDSKWDWYECGGRFSDMLIDSDNGEKADELPVRKVDFIKMSRMERESMAPYEQAINDGFYKSEYLKRMYPTEEIYEKIHTTFWTRAVVTPDGEWHEVGEMGWFGCSSEEPEEIIKWVDAYYDKFLAQAIENDWDIHIIDCHI
;
A
#
# COMPACT_ATOMS: atom_id res chain seq x y z
N MET A 1 -11.53 -14.25 -1.29
CA MET A 1 -12.58 -13.23 -1.05
C MET A 1 -13.80 -13.64 -1.86
N GLN A 2 -14.89 -14.07 -1.22
CA GLN A 2 -16.18 -14.15 -1.91
C GLN A 2 -16.69 -12.71 -1.99
N TYR A 3 -16.64 -12.12 -3.18
CA TYR A 3 -17.41 -10.92 -3.45
C TYR A 3 -18.88 -11.25 -3.24
N ASP A 4 -19.52 -10.57 -2.33
CA ASP A 4 -20.96 -10.65 -2.16
C ASP A 4 -21.60 -9.99 -3.39
N GLU A 5 -22.09 -10.78 -4.34
CA GLU A 5 -22.65 -10.35 -5.64
C GLU A 5 -23.95 -9.51 -5.47
N GLY A 6 -24.02 -8.64 -4.50
CA GLY A 6 -25.21 -7.85 -4.22
C GLY A 6 -24.97 -6.53 -3.50
N LEU A 7 -23.76 -6.26 -3.03
CA LEU A 7 -23.45 -4.97 -2.41
C LEU A 7 -23.02 -3.96 -3.48
N ALA A 8 -23.70 -2.79 -3.49
CA ALA A 8 -23.26 -1.66 -4.29
C ALA A 8 -21.84 -1.26 -3.86
N VAL A 9 -20.89 -1.35 -4.77
CA VAL A 9 -19.51 -0.90 -4.52
C VAL A 9 -19.48 0.62 -4.64
N ASP A 10 -18.95 1.31 -3.64
CA ASP A 10 -18.75 2.75 -3.69
C ASP A 10 -17.82 3.11 -4.85
N LYS A 11 -18.18 4.16 -5.58
CA LYS A 11 -17.41 4.66 -6.71
C LYS A 11 -16.94 6.08 -6.41
N TYR A 12 -15.65 6.30 -6.56
CA TYR A 12 -14.99 7.58 -6.30
C TYR A 12 -14.57 8.22 -7.61
N LEU A 13 -14.75 9.52 -7.74
CA LEU A 13 -14.34 10.26 -8.94
C LEU A 13 -12.82 10.16 -9.11
N LYS A 14 -12.40 9.54 -10.23
CA LYS A 14 -10.99 9.40 -10.59
C LYS A 14 -10.52 10.56 -11.45
N TYR A 15 -11.26 10.84 -12.50
CA TYR A 15 -10.99 11.95 -13.42
C TYR A 15 -12.28 12.61 -13.89
N THR A 16 -12.30 13.93 -13.89
CA THR A 16 -13.30 14.68 -14.65
C THR A 16 -12.99 14.62 -16.14
N LYS A 17 -14.00 14.82 -16.97
CA LYS A 17 -13.85 15.01 -18.42
C LYS A 17 -12.72 15.98 -18.78
N ALA A 18 -12.67 17.12 -18.08
CA ALA A 18 -11.65 18.15 -18.32
C ALA A 18 -10.22 17.62 -18.02
N GLN A 19 -10.06 16.90 -16.91
CA GLN A 19 -8.77 16.31 -16.54
C GLN A 19 -8.32 15.23 -17.52
N LEU A 20 -9.22 14.39 -18.05
CA LEU A 20 -8.89 13.41 -19.07
C LEU A 20 -8.31 14.07 -20.32
N ILE A 21 -8.98 15.11 -20.82
CA ILE A 21 -8.54 15.85 -22.01
C ILE A 21 -7.21 16.56 -21.74
N GLU A 22 -7.09 17.25 -20.61
CA GLU A 22 -5.86 17.97 -20.23
C GLU A 22 -4.65 17.03 -20.08
N ASN A 23 -4.81 15.91 -19.40
CA ASN A 23 -3.77 14.91 -19.24
C ASN A 23 -3.30 14.35 -20.57
N ALA A 24 -4.23 13.95 -21.43
CA ALA A 24 -3.91 13.43 -22.77
C ALA A 24 -3.19 14.46 -23.64
N ARG A 25 -3.59 15.72 -23.59
CA ARG A 25 -2.90 16.79 -24.32
C ARG A 25 -1.49 17.03 -23.77
N ARG A 26 -1.33 17.05 -22.45
CA ARG A 26 -0.02 17.22 -21.81
C ARG A 26 0.94 16.10 -22.24
N GLU A 27 0.50 14.85 -22.21
CA GLU A 27 1.31 13.70 -22.64
C GLU A 27 1.72 13.79 -24.12
N LEU A 28 0.82 14.25 -24.99
CA LEU A 28 1.11 14.45 -26.40
C LEU A 28 2.12 15.59 -26.62
N GLU A 29 2.02 16.70 -25.87
CA GLU A 29 3.00 17.80 -25.94
C GLU A 29 4.37 17.36 -25.41
N GLU A 30 4.44 16.63 -24.30
CA GLU A 30 5.68 16.07 -23.78
C GLU A 30 6.32 15.11 -24.78
N THR A 31 5.54 14.21 -25.37
CA THR A 31 6.00 13.29 -26.42
C THR A 31 6.51 14.05 -27.65
N ARG A 32 5.81 15.12 -28.05
CA ARG A 32 6.23 15.98 -29.18
C ARG A 32 7.57 16.65 -28.91
N ALA A 33 7.73 17.19 -27.70
CA ALA A 33 8.94 17.94 -27.31
C ALA A 33 10.17 17.03 -27.11
N THR A 34 9.97 15.76 -26.83
CA THR A 34 11.03 14.79 -26.54
C THR A 34 11.16 13.75 -27.64
N THR A 35 10.45 12.65 -27.48
CA THR A 35 10.56 11.44 -28.30
C THR A 35 10.28 11.67 -29.77
N TYR A 36 9.22 12.44 -30.09
CA TYR A 36 8.87 12.74 -31.49
C TYR A 36 9.88 13.71 -32.13
N ALA A 37 10.40 14.67 -31.39
CA ALA A 37 11.45 15.55 -31.86
C ALA A 37 12.77 14.80 -32.17
N GLU A 38 13.15 13.82 -31.32
CA GLU A 38 14.31 12.94 -31.59
C GLU A 38 14.07 12.09 -32.83
N TYR A 39 12.89 11.47 -32.97
CA TYR A 39 12.48 10.71 -34.14
C TYR A 39 12.61 11.55 -35.44
N LEU A 40 12.12 12.79 -35.44
CA LEU A 40 12.14 13.66 -36.62
C LEU A 40 13.54 14.08 -37.06
N GLN A 41 14.53 14.11 -36.15
CA GLN A 41 15.91 14.43 -36.50
C GLN A 41 16.51 13.41 -37.49
N ASN A 42 16.30 12.12 -37.23
CA ASN A 42 16.73 11.05 -38.11
C ASN A 42 15.92 9.77 -37.85
N PRO A 43 14.77 9.55 -38.56
CA PRO A 43 13.91 8.41 -38.33
C PRO A 43 14.60 7.05 -38.53
N THR A 44 15.56 6.96 -39.46
CA THR A 44 16.30 5.73 -39.71
C THR A 44 17.25 5.40 -38.55
N ALA A 45 18.00 6.39 -38.07
CA ALA A 45 18.87 6.19 -36.92
C ALA A 45 18.08 5.89 -35.64
N TYR A 46 16.91 6.50 -35.49
CA TYR A 46 16.00 6.23 -34.38
C TYR A 46 15.50 4.77 -34.42
N LEU A 47 15.07 4.29 -35.60
CA LEU A 47 14.65 2.91 -35.81
C LEU A 47 15.75 1.94 -35.38
N GLU A 48 16.97 2.14 -35.81
CA GLU A 48 18.10 1.27 -35.47
C GLU A 48 18.45 1.31 -33.98
N LYS A 49 18.56 2.53 -33.41
CA LYS A 49 19.01 2.75 -32.02
C LYS A 49 17.98 2.32 -30.98
N VAL A 50 16.71 2.67 -31.19
CA VAL A 50 15.65 2.52 -30.17
C VAL A 50 14.79 1.29 -30.43
N CYS A 51 14.50 0.98 -31.70
CA CYS A 51 13.63 -0.12 -32.09
C CYS A 51 14.39 -1.31 -32.70
N HIS A 52 15.72 -1.31 -32.61
CA HIS A 52 16.60 -2.41 -33.09
C HIS A 52 16.34 -2.82 -34.53
N GLY A 53 16.03 -1.86 -35.42
CA GLY A 53 15.71 -2.09 -36.81
C GLY A 53 14.34 -2.71 -37.10
N ASP A 54 13.53 -2.95 -36.06
CA ASP A 54 12.20 -3.56 -36.21
C ASP A 54 11.14 -2.50 -36.61
N VAL A 55 10.81 -2.47 -37.92
CA VAL A 55 9.77 -1.59 -38.47
C VAL A 55 8.35 -1.94 -37.98
N GLN A 56 8.13 -3.13 -37.40
CA GLN A 56 6.85 -3.54 -36.83
C GLN A 56 6.74 -3.16 -35.34
N ASN A 57 7.80 -2.61 -34.77
CA ASN A 57 7.78 -2.13 -33.39
C ASN A 57 6.65 -1.12 -33.20
N LYS A 58 5.77 -1.35 -32.23
CA LYS A 58 4.57 -0.54 -31.99
C LYS A 58 4.90 0.93 -31.71
N HIS A 59 6.00 1.20 -31.02
CA HIS A 59 6.46 2.54 -30.70
C HIS A 59 6.90 3.28 -31.99
N TYR A 60 7.67 2.62 -32.86
CA TYR A 60 8.05 3.20 -34.16
C TYR A 60 6.84 3.47 -35.04
N GLN A 61 5.89 2.52 -35.13
CA GLN A 61 4.65 2.70 -35.88
C GLN A 61 3.83 3.86 -35.35
N PHE A 62 3.72 4.00 -34.03
CA PHE A 62 3.04 5.13 -33.41
C PHE A 62 3.67 6.46 -33.84
N LEU A 63 4.98 6.63 -33.71
CA LEU A 63 5.68 7.89 -34.09
C LEU A 63 5.58 8.16 -35.59
N SER A 64 5.69 7.15 -36.43
CA SER A 64 5.74 7.31 -37.89
C SER A 64 4.37 7.55 -38.54
N SER A 65 3.29 7.04 -37.97
CA SER A 65 1.99 7.07 -38.65
C SER A 65 0.83 7.58 -37.80
N GLU A 66 0.89 7.45 -36.48
CA GLU A 66 -0.24 7.71 -35.60
C GLU A 66 -0.09 8.98 -34.74
N PHE A 67 1.14 9.33 -34.35
CA PHE A 67 1.38 10.43 -33.43
C PHE A 67 0.74 11.74 -33.87
N MET A 68 0.97 12.18 -35.10
CA MET A 68 0.41 13.46 -35.61
C MET A 68 -1.12 13.41 -35.79
N LYS A 69 -1.70 12.24 -36.01
CA LYS A 69 -3.16 12.09 -36.02
C LYS A 69 -3.73 12.33 -34.64
N ARG A 70 -3.17 11.67 -33.60
CA ARG A 70 -3.58 11.86 -32.19
C ARG A 70 -3.31 13.27 -31.70
N TYR A 71 -2.20 13.86 -32.08
CA TYR A 71 -1.85 15.23 -31.72
C TYR A 71 -2.88 16.26 -32.22
N ASN A 72 -3.47 16.02 -33.40
CA ASN A 72 -4.49 16.89 -34.02
C ASN A 72 -5.93 16.47 -33.71
N GLU A 73 -6.16 15.52 -32.83
CA GLU A 73 -7.50 15.13 -32.35
C GLU A 73 -8.24 16.34 -31.72
N THR A 74 -9.56 16.42 -31.95
CA THR A 74 -10.41 17.34 -31.19
C THR A 74 -10.60 16.86 -29.76
N ASP A 75 -11.08 17.72 -28.87
CA ASP A 75 -11.36 17.35 -27.47
C ASP A 75 -12.37 16.20 -27.37
N GLU A 76 -13.38 16.18 -28.27
CA GLU A 76 -14.33 15.07 -28.36
C GLU A 76 -13.65 13.74 -28.74
N GLN A 77 -12.74 13.79 -29.71
CA GLN A 77 -12.00 12.58 -30.15
C GLN A 77 -11.06 12.07 -29.06
N ILE A 78 -10.36 12.99 -28.39
CA ILE A 78 -9.54 12.67 -27.22
C ILE A 78 -10.40 12.02 -26.16
N LEU A 79 -11.50 12.66 -25.77
CA LEU A 79 -12.38 12.13 -24.73
C LEU A 79 -12.88 10.73 -25.07
N GLN A 80 -13.37 10.51 -26.29
CA GLN A 80 -13.84 9.17 -26.70
C GLN A 80 -12.75 8.12 -26.65
N ARG A 81 -11.53 8.46 -27.05
CA ARG A 81 -10.39 7.56 -26.96
C ARG A 81 -10.02 7.26 -25.50
N GLU A 82 -9.94 8.28 -24.65
CA GLU A 82 -9.61 8.08 -23.24
C GLU A 82 -10.68 7.25 -22.50
N LEU A 83 -11.96 7.53 -22.75
CA LEU A 83 -13.05 6.76 -22.18
C LEU A 83 -13.02 5.29 -22.59
N SER A 84 -12.55 4.98 -23.82
CA SER A 84 -12.45 3.58 -24.28
C SER A 84 -11.49 2.69 -23.49
N TYR A 85 -10.66 3.27 -22.62
CA TYR A 85 -9.77 2.53 -21.71
C TYR A 85 -10.45 2.14 -20.39
N TYR A 86 -11.67 2.60 -20.14
CA TYR A 86 -12.41 2.34 -18.92
C TYR A 86 -13.69 1.56 -19.21
N GLU A 87 -14.12 0.75 -18.24
CA GLU A 87 -15.37 0.02 -18.32
C GLU A 87 -16.58 0.97 -18.30
N ASP A 88 -17.65 0.60 -19.02
CA ASP A 88 -18.84 1.46 -19.18
C ASP A 88 -19.50 1.82 -17.85
N ASP A 89 -19.48 0.92 -16.89
CA ASP A 89 -20.05 1.15 -15.56
C ASP A 89 -19.19 2.07 -14.68
N MET A 90 -17.95 2.34 -15.08
CA MET A 90 -17.03 3.29 -14.44
C MET A 90 -17.07 4.68 -15.08
N GLN A 91 -18.03 4.95 -15.94
CA GLN A 91 -18.20 6.23 -16.62
C GLN A 91 -19.60 6.80 -16.35
N ASP A 92 -19.71 8.11 -16.32
CA ASP A 92 -21.01 8.79 -16.29
C ASP A 92 -21.36 9.41 -17.65
N GLN A 93 -22.60 9.93 -17.75
CA GLN A 93 -23.12 10.56 -18.96
C GLN A 93 -22.40 11.88 -19.31
N ASP A 94 -21.72 12.49 -18.35
CA ASP A 94 -20.96 13.73 -18.52
C ASP A 94 -19.52 13.50 -19.00
N GLY A 95 -19.09 12.21 -19.03
CA GLY A 95 -17.75 11.79 -19.46
C GLY A 95 -16.71 11.85 -18.32
N ASN A 96 -17.16 11.78 -17.07
CA ASN A 96 -16.27 11.58 -15.93
C ASN A 96 -16.02 10.09 -15.70
N VAL A 97 -14.85 9.76 -15.15
CA VAL A 97 -14.42 8.39 -14.86
C VAL A 97 -14.31 8.19 -13.35
N TYR A 98 -14.81 7.07 -12.91
CA TYR A 98 -14.81 6.63 -11.51
C TYR A 98 -13.89 5.44 -11.29
N SER A 99 -13.58 5.17 -10.04
CA SER A 99 -12.80 4.02 -9.59
C SER A 99 -13.43 3.47 -8.32
N THR A 100 -13.29 2.20 -8.08
CA THR A 100 -13.59 1.58 -6.79
C THR A 100 -12.51 1.85 -5.74
N TYR A 101 -11.39 2.43 -6.14
CA TYR A 101 -10.33 2.85 -5.25
C TYR A 101 -10.74 4.14 -4.52
N ASN A 102 -10.79 4.09 -3.19
CA ASN A 102 -11.00 5.25 -2.35
C ASN A 102 -9.69 6.05 -2.24
N PRO A 103 -9.61 7.29 -2.76
CA PRO A 103 -8.38 8.08 -2.70
C PRO A 103 -7.96 8.47 -1.27
N ASP A 104 -8.89 8.42 -0.31
CA ASP A 104 -8.61 8.67 1.12
C ASP A 104 -8.25 7.38 1.87
N SER A 105 -8.23 6.24 1.18
CA SER A 105 -7.85 4.96 1.77
C SER A 105 -6.36 4.92 2.12
N LYS A 106 -6.05 4.38 3.29
CA LYS A 106 -4.67 4.13 3.72
C LYS A 106 -4.09 2.84 3.13
N TRP A 107 -4.94 1.98 2.54
CA TRP A 107 -4.57 0.70 1.92
C TRP A 107 -5.49 0.39 0.73
N ASP A 108 -4.99 -0.43 -0.19
CA ASP A 108 -5.74 -0.86 -1.39
C ASP A 108 -6.80 -1.90 -1.04
N TRP A 109 -6.44 -2.85 -0.19
CA TRP A 109 -7.32 -3.90 0.32
C TRP A 109 -6.77 -4.47 1.63
N TYR A 110 -7.61 -5.20 2.34
CA TYR A 110 -7.23 -5.85 3.59
C TYR A 110 -7.82 -7.26 3.68
N GLU A 111 -7.22 -8.08 4.53
CA GLU A 111 -7.68 -9.41 4.86
C GLU A 111 -7.61 -9.62 6.38
N CYS A 112 -8.64 -10.25 6.96
CA CYS A 112 -8.61 -10.64 8.37
C CYS A 112 -7.58 -11.76 8.56
N GLY A 113 -6.64 -11.59 9.48
CA GLY A 113 -5.50 -12.45 9.66
C GLY A 113 -4.45 -12.33 8.55
N GLY A 114 -4.73 -12.86 7.38
CA GLY A 114 -3.82 -12.84 6.22
C GLY A 114 -2.44 -13.41 6.55
N ARG A 115 -1.36 -12.66 6.28
CA ARG A 115 0.02 -13.03 6.66
C ARG A 115 0.24 -13.11 8.17
N PHE A 116 -0.66 -12.53 8.95
CA PHE A 116 -0.62 -12.47 10.41
C PHE A 116 -1.68 -13.36 11.06
N SER A 117 -2.22 -14.33 10.31
CA SER A 117 -3.18 -15.29 10.84
C SER A 117 -2.66 -16.01 12.07
N ASP A 118 -3.59 -16.36 12.97
CA ASP A 118 -3.28 -17.11 14.19
C ASP A 118 -2.38 -16.34 15.20
N MET A 119 -2.47 -15.01 15.18
CA MET A 119 -1.63 -14.17 16.02
C MET A 119 -2.11 -14.08 17.48
N LEU A 120 -3.43 -14.11 17.70
CA LEU A 120 -4.03 -14.09 19.03
C LEU A 120 -4.13 -15.48 19.62
N ILE A 121 -4.11 -15.58 20.98
CA ILE A 121 -4.33 -16.84 21.71
C ILE A 121 -5.49 -16.64 22.67
N ASP A 122 -6.51 -17.50 22.56
CA ASP A 122 -7.64 -17.52 23.48
C ASP A 122 -7.23 -18.08 24.84
N SER A 123 -7.43 -17.31 25.92
CA SER A 123 -7.12 -17.70 27.28
C SER A 123 -8.00 -18.84 27.82
N ASP A 124 -9.20 -19.07 27.26
CA ASP A 124 -10.14 -20.09 27.74
C ASP A 124 -9.74 -21.49 27.27
N ASN A 125 -9.30 -21.62 26.01
CA ASN A 125 -9.01 -22.90 25.38
C ASN A 125 -7.59 -23.04 24.84
N GLY A 126 -6.85 -21.93 24.73
CA GLY A 126 -5.50 -21.89 24.20
C GLY A 126 -5.40 -22.02 22.68
N GLU A 127 -6.52 -21.91 21.97
CA GLU A 127 -6.56 -21.90 20.52
C GLU A 127 -6.10 -20.57 19.96
N LYS A 128 -5.64 -20.59 18.72
CA LYS A 128 -5.22 -19.40 17.98
C LYS A 128 -6.39 -18.81 17.24
N ALA A 129 -6.40 -17.48 17.07
CA ALA A 129 -7.47 -16.75 16.42
C ALA A 129 -6.97 -15.45 15.80
N ASP A 130 -7.75 -14.91 14.87
CA ASP A 130 -7.55 -13.60 14.25
C ASP A 130 -8.48 -12.53 14.84
N GLU A 131 -9.48 -12.96 15.62
CA GLU A 131 -10.46 -12.11 16.26
C GLU A 131 -10.82 -12.68 17.64
N LEU A 132 -10.74 -11.84 18.68
CA LEU A 132 -11.11 -12.19 20.04
C LEU A 132 -11.58 -10.95 20.81
N PRO A 133 -12.53 -11.12 21.78
CA PRO A 133 -12.69 -10.13 22.83
C PRO A 133 -11.35 -9.90 23.54
N VAL A 134 -10.93 -8.66 23.70
CA VAL A 134 -9.60 -8.33 24.26
C VAL A 134 -9.34 -9.01 25.61
N ARG A 135 -10.38 -9.18 26.43
CA ARG A 135 -10.29 -9.85 27.75
C ARG A 135 -10.01 -11.34 27.67
N LYS A 136 -10.20 -11.94 26.49
CA LYS A 136 -9.90 -13.35 26.24
C LYS A 136 -8.53 -13.57 25.62
N VAL A 137 -7.80 -12.51 25.29
CA VAL A 137 -6.46 -12.65 24.73
C VAL A 137 -5.46 -12.98 25.84
N ASP A 138 -4.77 -14.11 25.70
CA ASP A 138 -3.69 -14.53 26.63
C ASP A 138 -2.36 -13.87 26.28
N PHE A 139 -2.26 -12.57 26.54
CA PHE A 139 -1.02 -11.79 26.31
C PHE A 139 0.17 -12.36 27.08
N ILE A 140 -0.05 -13.02 28.23
CA ILE A 140 1.03 -13.62 29.02
C ILE A 140 1.61 -14.83 28.30
N LYS A 141 0.76 -15.70 27.76
CA LYS A 141 1.20 -16.87 26.99
C LYS A 141 1.89 -16.43 25.69
N MET A 142 1.34 -15.44 24.99
CA MET A 142 1.95 -14.86 23.78
C MET A 142 3.34 -14.31 24.08
N SER A 143 3.51 -13.48 25.10
CA SER A 143 4.80 -12.93 25.54
C SER A 143 5.82 -14.02 25.89
N ARG A 144 5.37 -15.10 26.56
CA ARG A 144 6.25 -16.23 26.89
C ARG A 144 6.70 -16.99 25.65
N MET A 145 5.79 -17.24 24.69
CA MET A 145 6.14 -17.93 23.45
C MET A 145 7.13 -17.12 22.62
N GLU A 146 6.95 -15.80 22.53
CA GLU A 146 7.91 -14.93 21.87
C GLU A 146 9.27 -14.97 22.54
N ARG A 147 9.32 -14.92 23.88
CA ARG A 147 10.57 -15.05 24.67
C ARG A 147 11.29 -16.37 24.42
N GLU A 148 10.56 -17.47 24.28
CA GLU A 148 11.12 -18.79 24.02
C GLU A 148 11.65 -18.94 22.58
N SER A 149 11.12 -18.18 21.63
CA SER A 149 11.46 -18.24 20.21
C SER A 149 12.51 -17.21 19.78
N MET A 150 12.66 -16.10 20.53
CA MET A 150 13.57 -15.03 20.16
C MET A 150 15.04 -15.44 20.27
N ALA A 151 15.87 -14.95 19.35
CA ALA A 151 17.31 -15.16 19.40
C ALA A 151 17.93 -14.41 20.60
N PRO A 152 19.07 -14.89 21.15
CA PRO A 152 19.82 -14.12 22.13
C PRO A 152 20.20 -12.74 21.60
N TYR A 153 20.15 -11.71 22.45
CA TYR A 153 20.40 -10.31 22.07
C TYR A 153 21.67 -10.11 21.24
N GLU A 154 22.79 -10.66 21.71
CA GLU A 154 24.08 -10.54 21.02
C GLU A 154 24.05 -11.14 19.61
N GLN A 155 23.36 -12.26 19.45
CA GLN A 155 23.18 -12.91 18.15
C GLN A 155 22.28 -12.05 17.24
N ALA A 156 21.18 -11.54 17.75
CA ALA A 156 20.26 -10.71 16.99
C ALA A 156 20.95 -9.44 16.43
N ILE A 157 21.83 -8.82 17.24
CA ILE A 157 22.58 -7.62 16.82
C ILE A 157 23.65 -7.92 15.77
N ASN A 158 24.33 -9.08 15.86
CA ASN A 158 25.48 -9.38 15.02
C ASN A 158 25.12 -10.13 13.73
N ASP A 159 24.11 -11.02 13.78
CA ASP A 159 23.72 -11.90 12.67
C ASP A 159 22.45 -11.43 11.95
N GLY A 160 21.87 -10.30 12.37
CA GLY A 160 20.66 -9.75 11.79
C GLY A 160 20.84 -9.32 10.33
N PHE A 161 19.75 -9.38 9.56
CA PHE A 161 19.69 -8.96 8.15
C PHE A 161 20.06 -7.47 7.95
N TYR A 162 19.71 -6.63 8.93
CA TYR A 162 20.01 -5.20 8.90
C TYR A 162 21.42 -4.89 9.40
N LYS A 163 21.95 -3.72 9.02
CA LYS A 163 23.25 -3.25 9.51
C LYS A 163 23.24 -3.18 11.04
N SER A 164 24.30 -3.67 11.66
CA SER A 164 24.41 -3.72 13.13
C SER A 164 24.23 -2.36 13.81
N GLU A 165 24.58 -1.26 13.14
CA GLU A 165 24.37 0.11 13.65
C GLU A 165 22.88 0.47 13.76
N TYR A 166 22.06 0.06 12.77
CA TYR A 166 20.61 0.25 12.82
C TYR A 166 20.00 -0.60 13.94
N LEU A 167 20.39 -1.88 14.03
CA LEU A 167 19.90 -2.78 15.07
C LEU A 167 20.27 -2.31 16.48
N LYS A 168 21.46 -1.72 16.67
CA LYS A 168 21.87 -1.12 17.95
C LYS A 168 21.07 0.14 18.31
N ARG A 169 20.57 0.88 17.34
CA ARG A 169 19.63 1.98 17.59
C ARG A 169 18.24 1.45 17.93
N MET A 170 17.78 0.44 17.18
CA MET A 170 16.50 -0.23 17.44
C MET A 170 16.46 -0.90 18.82
N TYR A 171 17.57 -1.55 19.20
CA TYR A 171 17.71 -2.32 20.43
C TYR A 171 18.95 -1.85 21.22
N PRO A 172 18.89 -0.64 21.82
CA PRO A 172 20.05 -0.08 22.52
C PRO A 172 20.45 -0.88 23.77
N THR A 173 19.54 -1.67 24.33
CA THR A 173 19.79 -2.58 25.45
C THR A 173 19.03 -3.89 25.26
N GLU A 174 19.50 -4.95 25.93
CA GLU A 174 18.82 -6.23 25.96
C GLU A 174 17.38 -6.12 26.50
N GLU A 175 17.16 -5.26 27.50
CA GLU A 175 15.85 -5.00 28.07
C GLU A 175 14.88 -4.43 27.02
N ILE A 176 15.31 -3.48 26.19
CA ILE A 176 14.50 -2.91 25.11
C ILE A 176 14.25 -3.96 24.02
N TYR A 177 15.27 -4.74 23.68
CA TYR A 177 15.12 -5.86 22.75
C TYR A 177 14.05 -6.85 23.23
N GLU A 178 14.15 -7.32 24.47
CA GLU A 178 13.12 -8.19 25.05
C GLU A 178 11.75 -7.53 25.03
N LYS A 179 11.65 -6.28 25.46
CA LYS A 179 10.38 -5.54 25.51
C LYS A 179 9.71 -5.46 24.16
N ILE A 180 10.42 -5.06 23.11
CA ILE A 180 9.86 -4.93 21.76
C ILE A 180 9.36 -6.29 21.23
N HIS A 181 10.07 -7.40 21.51
CA HIS A 181 9.69 -8.71 21.01
C HIS A 181 8.61 -9.41 21.85
N THR A 182 8.56 -9.15 23.14
CA THR A 182 7.63 -9.85 24.04
C THR A 182 6.36 -9.07 24.39
N THR A 183 6.29 -7.78 24.05
CA THR A 183 5.07 -6.98 24.19
C THR A 183 4.19 -7.18 22.97
N PHE A 184 2.89 -7.36 23.16
CA PHE A 184 1.97 -7.32 22.03
C PHE A 184 1.83 -5.88 21.51
N TRP A 185 2.10 -5.69 20.25
CA TRP A 185 1.89 -4.43 19.53
C TRP A 185 1.76 -4.68 18.02
N THR A 186 1.16 -3.74 17.31
CA THR A 186 1.06 -3.73 15.85
C THR A 186 1.57 -2.39 15.30
N ARG A 187 1.95 -2.35 14.03
CA ARG A 187 2.46 -1.13 13.38
C ARG A 187 1.39 -0.07 13.26
N ALA A 188 0.14 -0.48 13.14
CA ALA A 188 -1.00 0.43 13.07
C ALA A 188 -2.18 -0.12 13.86
N VAL A 189 -3.06 0.77 14.25
CA VAL A 189 -4.31 0.47 14.97
C VAL A 189 -5.42 1.34 14.37
N VAL A 190 -6.56 0.73 14.08
CA VAL A 190 -7.82 1.45 13.83
C VAL A 190 -8.66 1.37 15.09
N THR A 191 -9.01 2.51 15.65
CA THR A 191 -9.88 2.59 16.83
C THR A 191 -11.35 2.55 16.41
N PRO A 192 -12.31 2.22 17.32
CA PRO A 192 -13.74 2.07 16.96
C PRO A 192 -14.41 3.33 16.40
N ASP A 193 -13.84 4.50 16.59
CA ASP A 193 -14.26 5.76 15.98
C ASP A 193 -13.76 5.93 14.53
N GLY A 194 -12.97 4.96 14.03
CA GLY A 194 -12.41 4.94 12.68
C GLY A 194 -11.09 5.70 12.55
N GLU A 195 -10.49 6.18 13.64
CA GLU A 195 -9.18 6.84 13.58
C GLU A 195 -8.06 5.83 13.31
N TRP A 196 -7.19 6.19 12.37
CA TRP A 196 -5.97 5.46 12.03
C TRP A 196 -4.78 5.99 12.81
N HIS A 197 -4.13 5.10 13.54
CA HIS A 197 -2.90 5.38 14.29
C HIS A 197 -1.79 4.47 13.76
N GLU A 198 -0.64 5.02 13.47
CA GLU A 198 0.52 4.25 12.98
C GLU A 198 1.83 4.76 13.56
N VAL A 199 2.85 3.91 13.58
CA VAL A 199 4.22 4.31 13.85
C VAL A 199 4.93 4.54 12.51
N GLY A 200 5.43 5.77 12.30
CA GLY A 200 5.95 6.21 11.01
C GLY A 200 4.86 6.35 9.95
N GLU A 201 5.27 6.45 8.70
CA GLU A 201 4.39 6.43 7.54
C GLU A 201 4.73 5.20 6.69
N MET A 202 3.76 4.34 6.45
CA MET A 202 3.93 3.19 5.59
C MET A 202 3.79 3.62 4.13
N GLY A 203 4.83 3.35 3.35
CA GLY A 203 4.86 3.63 1.91
C GLY A 203 4.85 2.35 1.09
N TRP A 204 5.07 2.49 -0.21
CA TRP A 204 5.07 1.40 -1.18
C TRP A 204 5.99 0.25 -0.79
N PHE A 205 5.56 -1.00 -1.05
CA PHE A 205 6.29 -2.24 -0.77
C PHE A 205 6.63 -2.46 0.71
N GLY A 206 5.84 -1.90 1.64
CA GLY A 206 6.09 -2.05 3.07
C GLY A 206 7.32 -1.29 3.57
N CYS A 207 7.86 -0.36 2.76
CA CYS A 207 8.86 0.58 3.26
C CYS A 207 8.18 1.53 4.24
N SER A 208 8.77 1.69 5.39
CA SER A 208 8.23 2.50 6.47
C SER A 208 9.24 3.55 6.89
N SER A 209 8.76 4.72 7.28
CA SER A 209 9.60 5.88 7.60
C SER A 209 10.02 5.97 9.06
N GLU A 210 9.51 5.04 9.91
CA GLU A 210 9.78 5.11 11.34
C GLU A 210 11.26 4.97 11.68
N GLU A 211 11.71 5.82 12.58
CA GLU A 211 13.02 5.70 13.21
C GLU A 211 12.95 4.74 14.42
N PRO A 212 14.06 4.06 14.78
CA PRO A 212 14.09 3.13 15.91
C PRO A 212 13.55 3.70 17.22
N GLU A 213 13.82 4.96 17.50
CA GLU A 213 13.38 5.64 18.71
C GLU A 213 11.84 5.88 18.73
N GLU A 214 11.21 5.94 17.57
CA GLU A 214 9.75 6.07 17.43
C GLU A 214 9.07 4.73 17.74
N ILE A 215 9.65 3.63 17.27
CA ILE A 215 9.16 2.28 17.60
C ILE A 215 9.22 2.03 19.11
N ILE A 216 10.33 2.37 19.76
CA ILE A 216 10.47 2.21 21.21
C ILE A 216 9.35 2.98 21.95
N LYS A 217 9.11 4.24 21.59
CA LYS A 217 8.05 5.06 22.19
C LYS A 217 6.65 4.51 21.89
N TRP A 218 6.44 4.00 20.68
CA TRP A 218 5.18 3.40 20.29
C TRP A 218 4.86 2.17 21.14
N VAL A 219 5.82 1.25 21.26
CA VAL A 219 5.68 0.05 22.10
C VAL A 219 5.46 0.41 23.57
N ASP A 220 6.18 1.42 24.08
CA ASP A 220 6.03 1.93 25.46
C ASP A 220 4.62 2.45 25.74
N ALA A 221 4.03 3.15 24.78
CA ALA A 221 2.72 3.77 24.93
C ALA A 221 1.55 2.84 24.53
N TYR A 222 1.84 1.73 23.82
CA TYR A 222 0.82 0.93 23.14
C TYR A 222 -0.26 0.38 24.06
N TYR A 223 0.15 -0.15 25.22
CA TYR A 223 -0.81 -0.66 26.21
C TYR A 223 -1.74 0.44 26.70
N ASP A 224 -1.20 1.54 27.19
CA ASP A 224 -1.99 2.62 27.78
C ASP A 224 -2.88 3.33 26.73
N LYS A 225 -2.37 3.45 25.53
CA LYS A 225 -3.08 4.17 24.45
C LYS A 225 -4.20 3.34 23.83
N PHE A 226 -4.03 2.04 23.69
CA PHE A 226 -4.97 1.19 22.94
C PHE A 226 -5.55 0.04 23.78
N LEU A 227 -4.70 -0.80 24.36
CA LEU A 227 -5.18 -2.01 25.03
C LEU A 227 -5.95 -1.72 26.31
N ALA A 228 -5.52 -0.76 27.11
CA ALA A 228 -6.22 -0.38 28.33
C ALA A 228 -7.66 0.09 28.05
N GLN A 229 -7.83 0.91 27.00
CA GLN A 229 -9.15 1.36 26.58
C GLN A 229 -10.01 0.22 26.02
N ALA A 230 -9.40 -0.68 25.23
CA ALA A 230 -10.10 -1.85 24.71
C ALA A 230 -10.59 -2.76 25.83
N ILE A 231 -9.77 -2.99 26.86
CA ILE A 231 -10.13 -3.77 28.05
C ILE A 231 -11.27 -3.09 28.84
N GLU A 232 -11.18 -1.76 29.06
CA GLU A 232 -12.19 -1.00 29.79
C GLU A 232 -13.56 -1.05 29.11
N ASN A 233 -13.57 -0.92 27.78
CA ASN A 233 -14.78 -0.87 26.97
C ASN A 233 -15.24 -2.24 26.41
N ASP A 234 -14.55 -3.32 26.74
CA ASP A 234 -14.86 -4.68 26.32
C ASP A 234 -14.92 -4.82 24.78
N TRP A 235 -13.94 -4.25 24.10
CA TRP A 235 -13.83 -4.30 22.64
C TRP A 235 -13.25 -5.64 22.15
N ASP A 236 -13.56 -5.96 20.91
CA ASP A 236 -12.90 -7.06 20.20
C ASP A 236 -11.63 -6.55 19.52
N ILE A 237 -10.61 -7.41 19.47
CA ILE A 237 -9.39 -7.21 18.67
C ILE A 237 -9.51 -8.05 17.40
N HIS A 238 -9.29 -7.40 16.25
CA HIS A 238 -9.18 -8.04 14.95
C HIS A 238 -7.78 -7.83 14.40
N ILE A 239 -7.12 -8.90 14.01
CA ILE A 239 -5.84 -8.83 13.31
C ILE A 239 -6.13 -8.64 11.82
N ILE A 240 -5.60 -7.58 11.25
CA ILE A 240 -5.86 -7.19 9.86
C ILE A 240 -4.52 -7.08 9.12
N ASP A 241 -4.42 -7.78 7.99
CA ASP A 241 -3.33 -7.65 7.03
C ASP A 241 -3.73 -6.62 5.99
N CYS A 242 -3.10 -5.44 6.02
CA CYS A 242 -3.34 -4.34 5.09
C CYS A 242 -2.30 -4.35 3.97
N HIS A 243 -2.75 -4.13 2.73
CA HIS A 243 -1.91 -4.07 1.54
C HIS A 243 -1.94 -2.66 0.93
N ILE A 244 -0.77 -2.12 0.61
CA ILE A 244 -0.53 -0.82 -0.01
C ILE A 244 0.15 -1.02 -1.36
#